data_2515c0b7bb5514b6a9824581bdcf9045
#
_entry.id   2515c0b7bb5514b6a9824581bdcf9045
#
_cell.length_a   1.000
_cell.length_b   1.000
_cell.length_c   1.000
_cell.angle_alpha   90.00
_cell.angle_beta   90.00
_cell.angle_gamma   90.00
#
_symmetry.space_group_name_H-M   'P 1'
#
loop_
_entity.id
_entity.type
_entity.pdbx_description
1 polymer ?
#
loop_
_entity_poly.entity_id
_entity_poly.type
_entity_poly.pdbx_seq_one_letter_code
_entity_poly.pdbx_strand_id
1 'polypeptide(L)'
;RRLKICEKVINLESIDYFIFPDTKKRFQLETLRELNFSSNKILSSEKFRHLKAEELIITNHPYNFTDDPHYDAQHIPKWIIQWLKEKFLKNLKSNTKNYPKNIYIDRSDSESNVSHLRKIINEKEIIELLKREKFTTVRLGDLSFLDQVQYFNNAERIVGLHGAGFANLSFCKEKTKIIEFRMTDTGKVIENLADTNNLEFNSIICKPVSHALGAQLGHIKIPIEILDKKIKDQ
;
A
#
# COMPACT_ATOMS: atom_id res chain seq x y z
N ARG A 1 2.83 -8.98 9.33
CA ARG A 1 3.63 -8.44 10.45
C ARG A 1 3.62 -9.37 11.64
N ARG A 2 2.47 -9.60 12.30
CA ARG A 2 2.33 -10.49 13.46
C ARG A 2 2.77 -11.92 13.15
N LEU A 3 2.49 -12.42 11.94
CA LEU A 3 2.93 -13.74 11.49
C LEU A 3 4.45 -13.93 11.58
N LYS A 4 5.24 -12.89 11.21
CA LYS A 4 6.71 -12.99 11.33
C LYS A 4 7.18 -13.12 12.77
N ILE A 5 6.45 -12.54 13.71
CA ILE A 5 6.73 -12.70 15.14
C ILE A 5 6.38 -14.13 15.58
N CYS A 6 5.21 -14.63 15.18
CA CYS A 6 4.81 -16.02 15.44
C CYS A 6 5.82 -17.04 14.90
N GLU A 7 6.26 -16.88 13.65
CA GLU A 7 7.23 -17.76 13.00
C GLU A 7 8.54 -17.94 13.80
N LYS A 8 8.89 -17.00 14.69
CA LYS A 8 10.11 -17.09 15.52
C LYS A 8 9.95 -17.98 16.75
N VAL A 9 8.74 -18.18 17.22
CA VAL A 9 8.47 -18.85 18.49
C VAL A 9 7.62 -20.10 18.35
N ILE A 10 6.92 -20.28 17.24
CA ILE A 10 6.05 -21.43 17.00
C ILE A 10 6.09 -21.83 15.52
N ASN A 11 5.97 -23.13 15.26
CA ASN A 11 5.72 -23.62 13.90
C ASN A 11 4.27 -23.29 13.50
N LEU A 12 4.08 -22.46 12.48
CA LEU A 12 2.75 -22.09 12.02
C LEU A 12 1.91 -23.27 11.51
N GLU A 13 2.54 -24.36 11.09
CA GLU A 13 1.85 -25.57 10.65
C GLU A 13 1.13 -26.30 11.80
N SER A 14 1.64 -26.17 13.04
CA SER A 14 1.02 -26.74 14.23
C SER A 14 -0.21 -25.99 14.72
N ILE A 15 -0.51 -24.82 14.14
CA ILE A 15 -1.69 -24.03 14.50
C ILE A 15 -2.92 -24.61 13.80
N ASP A 16 -3.97 -24.91 14.54
CA ASP A 16 -5.22 -25.43 13.98
C ASP A 16 -5.97 -24.36 13.20
N TYR A 17 -6.10 -23.16 13.78
CA TYR A 17 -6.87 -22.06 13.20
C TYR A 17 -6.20 -20.71 13.38
N PHE A 18 -6.34 -19.87 12.35
CA PHE A 18 -5.93 -18.47 12.36
C PHE A 18 -7.17 -17.57 12.32
N ILE A 19 -7.28 -16.67 13.26
CA ILE A 19 -8.37 -15.71 13.32
C ILE A 19 -7.94 -14.43 12.60
N PHE A 20 -8.62 -14.11 11.50
CA PHE A 20 -8.41 -12.88 10.75
C PHE A 20 -9.64 -11.98 10.81
N PRO A 21 -9.48 -10.66 10.65
CA PRO A 21 -10.57 -9.80 10.26
C PRO A 21 -11.21 -10.33 8.98
N ASP A 22 -12.40 -9.83 8.64
CA ASP A 22 -13.06 -10.25 7.42
C ASP A 22 -12.14 -10.13 6.19
N THR A 23 -12.09 -11.22 5.41
CA THR A 23 -11.21 -11.37 4.25
C THR A 23 -12.00 -11.28 2.94
N LYS A 24 -12.85 -10.25 2.80
CA LYS A 24 -13.71 -10.06 1.61
C LYS A 24 -12.94 -9.57 0.38
N LYS A 25 -11.82 -8.88 0.58
CA LYS A 25 -11.08 -8.30 -0.53
C LYS A 25 -10.20 -9.35 -1.21
N ARG A 26 -10.19 -9.33 -2.54
CA ARG A 26 -9.41 -10.25 -3.36
C ARG A 26 -7.94 -10.32 -2.94
N PHE A 27 -7.28 -9.17 -2.77
CA PHE A 27 -5.87 -9.13 -2.39
C PHE A 27 -5.59 -9.78 -1.02
N GLN A 28 -6.53 -9.73 -0.07
CA GLN A 28 -6.36 -10.38 1.25
C GLN A 28 -6.29 -11.89 1.10
N LEU A 29 -7.21 -12.48 0.33
CA LEU A 29 -7.23 -13.92 0.07
C LEU A 29 -6.01 -14.36 -0.73
N GLU A 30 -5.61 -13.60 -1.75
CA GLU A 30 -4.42 -13.88 -2.54
C GLU A 30 -3.16 -13.81 -1.68
N THR A 31 -3.02 -12.79 -0.82
CA THR A 31 -1.89 -12.67 0.11
C THR A 31 -1.79 -13.88 1.05
N LEU A 32 -2.92 -14.34 1.61
CA LEU A 32 -2.93 -15.51 2.48
C LEU A 32 -2.54 -16.79 1.72
N ARG A 33 -3.02 -16.93 0.48
CA ARG A 33 -2.64 -18.06 -0.39
C ARG A 33 -1.13 -18.07 -0.69
N GLU A 34 -0.56 -16.92 -1.03
CA GLU A 34 0.89 -16.80 -1.28
C GLU A 34 1.74 -17.06 -0.04
N LEU A 35 1.15 -16.89 1.15
CA LEU A 35 1.77 -17.28 2.43
C LEU A 35 1.48 -18.73 2.83
N ASN A 36 0.91 -19.54 1.93
CA ASN A 36 0.55 -20.95 2.13
C ASN A 36 -0.47 -21.21 3.24
N PHE A 37 -1.34 -20.23 3.53
CA PHE A 37 -2.45 -20.46 4.45
C PHE A 37 -3.54 -21.29 3.78
N SER A 38 -3.86 -22.43 4.37
CA SER A 38 -5.00 -23.23 3.95
C SER A 38 -6.33 -22.57 4.34
N SER A 39 -7.26 -22.46 3.40
CA SER A 39 -8.53 -21.77 3.61
C SER A 39 -9.37 -22.37 4.74
N ASN A 40 -9.24 -23.66 5.00
CA ASN A 40 -9.95 -24.35 6.09
C ASN A 40 -9.39 -24.00 7.49
N LYS A 41 -8.18 -23.46 7.59
CA LYS A 41 -7.58 -22.95 8.82
C LYS A 41 -7.88 -21.47 9.09
N ILE A 42 -8.58 -20.79 8.18
CA ILE A 42 -8.87 -19.36 8.32
C ILE A 42 -10.27 -19.16 8.90
N LEU A 43 -10.36 -18.52 10.05
CA LEU A 43 -11.60 -18.11 10.69
C LEU A 43 -11.78 -16.60 10.64
N SER A 44 -12.96 -16.14 10.23
CA SER A 44 -13.33 -14.74 10.27
C SER A 44 -13.75 -14.32 11.69
N SER A 45 -13.13 -13.30 12.26
CA SER A 45 -13.52 -12.75 13.56
C SER A 45 -14.91 -12.10 13.57
N GLU A 46 -15.46 -11.76 12.39
CA GLU A 46 -16.84 -11.27 12.29
C GLU A 46 -17.86 -12.39 12.44
N LYS A 47 -17.55 -13.56 11.87
CA LYS A 47 -18.42 -14.75 11.93
C LYS A 47 -18.28 -15.49 13.26
N PHE A 48 -17.07 -15.60 13.76
CA PHE A 48 -16.74 -16.33 14.98
C PHE A 48 -16.35 -15.34 16.10
N ARG A 49 -17.35 -14.69 16.69
CA ARG A 49 -17.14 -13.68 17.74
C ARG A 49 -16.81 -14.27 19.10
N HIS A 50 -17.21 -15.51 19.33
CA HIS A 50 -16.96 -16.26 20.55
C HIS A 50 -16.32 -17.59 20.19
N LEU A 51 -15.10 -17.80 20.62
CA LEU A 51 -14.32 -19.01 20.39
C LEU A 51 -13.78 -19.51 21.73
N LYS A 52 -13.82 -20.81 21.90
CA LYS A 52 -13.13 -21.49 23.00
C LYS A 52 -11.99 -22.29 22.39
N ALA A 53 -10.78 -22.11 22.87
CA ALA A 53 -9.58 -22.84 22.48
C ALA A 53 -8.90 -23.36 23.76
N GLU A 54 -8.18 -24.47 23.64
CA GLU A 54 -7.31 -24.96 24.73
C GLU A 54 -6.10 -24.05 24.89
N GLU A 55 -5.54 -23.58 23.76
CA GLU A 55 -4.44 -22.65 23.72
C GLU A 55 -4.75 -21.48 22.76
N LEU A 56 -4.46 -20.26 23.21
CA LEU A 56 -4.62 -19.05 22.43
C LEU A 56 -3.28 -18.34 22.29
N ILE A 57 -2.79 -18.24 21.04
CA ILE A 57 -1.55 -17.56 20.74
C ILE A 57 -1.84 -16.13 20.28
N ILE A 58 -1.35 -15.16 21.03
CA ILE A 58 -1.50 -13.74 20.73
C ILE A 58 -0.13 -13.09 20.62
N THR A 59 0.10 -12.33 19.56
CA THR A 59 1.32 -11.52 19.43
C THR A 59 1.05 -10.08 19.82
N ASN A 60 2.03 -9.47 20.46
CA ASN A 60 2.05 -8.03 20.66
C ASN A 60 2.03 -7.27 19.33
N HIS A 61 1.78 -5.97 19.40
CA HIS A 61 1.91 -5.09 18.26
C HIS A 61 3.36 -5.13 17.75
N PRO A 62 3.60 -5.32 16.44
CA PRO A 62 4.94 -5.55 15.88
C PRO A 62 5.88 -4.33 15.99
N TYR A 63 5.34 -3.19 16.30
CA TYR A 63 6.06 -1.95 16.51
C TYR A 63 5.27 -1.11 17.52
N ASN A 64 5.77 -1.04 18.70
CA ASN A 64 5.27 -0.18 19.77
C ASN A 64 6.51 0.42 20.40
N PHE A 65 6.93 1.58 19.92
CA PHE A 65 8.22 2.19 20.27
C PHE A 65 8.06 3.38 21.17
N THR A 66 6.88 4.00 21.14
CA THR A 66 6.55 5.19 21.91
C THR A 66 5.21 5.00 22.60
N ASP A 67 4.87 5.92 23.49
CA ASP A 67 3.56 5.97 24.15
C ASP A 67 2.49 6.62 23.24
N ASP A 68 2.87 7.03 22.02
CA ASP A 68 1.96 7.58 20.99
C ASP A 68 1.66 6.54 19.91
N PRO A 69 0.51 5.86 19.97
CA PRO A 69 0.10 4.88 18.97
C PRO A 69 -0.05 5.48 17.56
N HIS A 70 -0.34 6.77 17.46
CA HIS A 70 -0.47 7.45 16.19
C HIS A 70 0.91 7.64 15.52
N TYR A 71 1.91 8.00 16.29
CA TYR A 71 3.30 8.05 15.83
C TYR A 71 3.76 6.66 15.37
N ASP A 72 3.57 5.65 16.20
CA ASP A 72 3.99 4.28 15.91
C ASP A 72 3.33 3.72 14.63
N ALA A 73 2.05 4.04 14.41
CA ALA A 73 1.33 3.60 13.21
C ALA A 73 1.89 4.20 11.91
N GLN A 74 2.57 5.35 11.99
CA GLN A 74 3.20 6.00 10.83
C GLN A 74 4.62 5.50 10.55
N HIS A 75 5.24 4.75 11.45
CA HIS A 75 6.62 4.29 11.34
C HIS A 75 6.69 2.78 11.19
N ILE A 76 6.95 2.32 9.98
CA ILE A 76 7.03 0.89 9.67
C ILE A 76 8.49 0.45 9.79
N PRO A 77 8.83 -0.48 10.72
CA PRO A 77 10.19 -0.97 10.85
C PRO A 77 10.72 -1.64 9.57
N LYS A 78 11.99 -1.40 9.26
CA LYS A 78 12.67 -1.93 8.07
C LYS A 78 12.55 -3.45 7.94
N TRP A 79 12.59 -4.19 9.05
CA TRP A 79 12.47 -5.64 9.03
C TRP A 79 11.13 -6.14 8.46
N ILE A 80 10.05 -5.35 8.57
CA ILE A 80 8.74 -5.69 7.97
C ILE A 80 8.84 -5.64 6.45
N ILE A 81 9.45 -4.58 5.92
CA ILE A 81 9.65 -4.42 4.47
C ILE A 81 10.53 -5.55 3.93
N GLN A 82 11.63 -5.86 4.62
CA GLN A 82 12.51 -6.94 4.25
C GLN A 82 11.78 -8.29 4.23
N TRP A 83 11.01 -8.59 5.26
CA TRP A 83 10.21 -9.81 5.32
C TRP A 83 9.16 -9.90 4.21
N LEU A 84 8.47 -8.79 3.89
CA LEU A 84 7.53 -8.75 2.78
C LEU A 84 8.23 -9.04 1.44
N LYS A 85 9.37 -8.41 1.20
CA LYS A 85 10.19 -8.67 0.00
C LYS A 85 10.65 -10.13 -0.06
N GLU A 86 11.16 -10.67 1.03
CA GLU A 86 11.57 -12.08 1.10
C GLU A 86 10.43 -13.06 0.80
N LYS A 87 9.24 -12.80 1.33
CA LYS A 87 8.09 -13.70 1.12
C LYS A 87 7.53 -13.64 -0.29
N PHE A 88 7.43 -12.45 -0.87
CA PHE A 88 6.67 -12.26 -2.12
C PHE A 88 7.54 -12.08 -3.36
N LEU A 89 8.74 -11.51 -3.26
CA LEU A 89 9.60 -11.36 -4.45
C LEU A 89 10.25 -12.67 -4.87
N LYS A 90 10.57 -13.57 -3.93
CA LYS A 90 11.14 -14.89 -4.25
C LYS A 90 10.21 -15.78 -5.07
N ASN A 91 8.91 -15.62 -4.88
CA ASN A 91 7.88 -16.43 -5.54
C ASN A 91 7.46 -15.84 -6.90
N LEU A 92 8.01 -14.70 -7.28
CA LEU A 92 7.76 -14.14 -8.58
C LEU A 92 8.38 -15.06 -9.65
N LYS A 93 7.54 -15.76 -10.38
CA LYS A 93 7.97 -16.52 -11.56
C LYS A 93 8.63 -15.54 -12.53
N SER A 94 9.70 -15.96 -13.19
CA SER A 94 10.25 -15.22 -14.33
C SER A 94 9.15 -15.08 -15.37
N ASN A 95 8.52 -13.92 -15.38
CA ASN A 95 7.37 -13.65 -16.23
C ASN A 95 7.88 -12.93 -17.48
N THR A 96 7.49 -13.37 -18.65
CA THR A 96 7.76 -12.71 -19.92
C THR A 96 6.99 -11.40 -20.09
N LYS A 97 6.09 -11.09 -19.15
CA LYS A 97 5.30 -9.85 -19.15
C LYS A 97 6.20 -8.64 -18.91
N ASN A 98 6.17 -7.69 -19.83
CA ASN A 98 6.87 -6.44 -19.68
C ASN A 98 6.05 -5.49 -18.79
N TYR A 99 6.57 -5.18 -17.59
CA TYR A 99 5.94 -4.27 -16.66
C TYR A 99 6.41 -2.82 -16.90
N PRO A 100 5.51 -1.83 -16.82
CA PRO A 100 5.87 -0.43 -17.08
C PRO A 100 6.85 0.08 -16.01
N LYS A 101 7.77 0.94 -16.45
CA LYS A 101 8.75 1.60 -15.59
C LYS A 101 8.19 2.81 -14.86
N ASN A 102 7.21 3.47 -15.46
CA ASN A 102 6.56 4.63 -14.89
C ASN A 102 5.08 4.34 -14.73
N ILE A 103 4.56 4.47 -13.52
CA ILE A 103 3.16 4.17 -13.21
C ILE A 103 2.48 5.36 -12.53
N TYR A 104 1.24 5.60 -12.93
CA TYR A 104 0.30 6.47 -12.24
C TYR A 104 -0.77 5.60 -11.59
N ILE A 105 -0.92 5.74 -10.27
CA ILE A 105 -1.92 4.99 -9.51
C ILE A 105 -3.29 5.68 -9.66
N ASP A 106 -4.15 5.08 -10.49
CA ASP A 106 -5.54 5.48 -10.64
C ASP A 106 -6.36 4.96 -9.44
N ARG A 107 -7.15 5.85 -8.84
CA ARG A 107 -8.02 5.53 -7.71
C ARG A 107 -9.50 5.43 -8.07
N SER A 108 -9.84 5.30 -9.34
CA SER A 108 -11.23 5.12 -9.78
C SER A 108 -11.85 3.78 -9.30
N ASP A 109 -11.02 2.86 -8.80
CA ASP A 109 -11.42 1.61 -8.13
C ASP A 109 -11.78 1.79 -6.65
N SER A 110 -11.66 3.01 -6.11
CA SER A 110 -12.04 3.29 -4.73
C SER A 110 -13.52 2.98 -4.50
N GLU A 111 -13.84 2.37 -3.37
CA GLU A 111 -15.23 2.07 -3.01
C GLU A 111 -16.11 3.30 -3.08
N SER A 112 -17.34 3.14 -3.57
CA SER A 112 -18.30 4.25 -3.79
C SER A 112 -18.58 5.07 -2.54
N ASN A 113 -18.50 4.45 -1.36
CA ASN A 113 -18.66 5.11 -0.06
C ASN A 113 -17.52 6.04 0.32
N VAL A 114 -16.33 5.92 -0.28
CA VAL A 114 -15.16 6.75 0.02
C VAL A 114 -14.61 7.50 -1.21
N SER A 115 -15.00 7.10 -2.42
CA SER A 115 -14.50 7.70 -3.67
C SER A 115 -14.89 9.18 -3.81
N HIS A 116 -16.02 9.59 -3.21
CA HIS A 116 -16.50 10.98 -3.22
C HIS A 116 -15.72 11.88 -2.24
N LEU A 117 -15.00 11.30 -1.29
CA LEU A 117 -14.33 12.05 -0.23
C LEU A 117 -13.04 12.73 -0.71
N ARG A 118 -12.39 12.16 -1.73
CA ARG A 118 -11.09 12.64 -2.21
C ARG A 118 -10.90 12.34 -3.69
N LYS A 119 -10.85 13.40 -4.50
CA LYS A 119 -10.62 13.32 -5.96
C LYS A 119 -9.64 14.39 -6.41
N ILE A 120 -9.01 14.14 -7.53
CA ILE A 120 -8.24 15.14 -8.28
C ILE A 120 -9.20 15.77 -9.29
N ILE A 121 -9.43 17.08 -9.19
CA ILE A 121 -10.42 17.77 -10.05
C ILE A 121 -9.96 17.82 -11.50
N ASN A 122 -8.66 18.05 -11.73
CA ASN A 122 -8.07 18.13 -13.06
C ASN A 122 -7.33 16.83 -13.45
N GLU A 123 -7.85 15.67 -13.04
CA GLU A 123 -7.20 14.38 -13.25
C GLU A 123 -6.97 14.07 -14.74
N LYS A 124 -7.87 14.49 -15.64
CA LYS A 124 -7.70 14.32 -17.08
C LYS A 124 -6.43 15.00 -17.60
N GLU A 125 -6.20 16.25 -17.20
CA GLU A 125 -5.01 17.01 -17.58
C GLU A 125 -3.72 16.33 -17.06
N ILE A 126 -3.78 15.79 -15.85
CA ILE A 126 -2.68 15.04 -15.24
C ILE A 126 -2.38 13.77 -16.03
N ILE A 127 -3.41 12.97 -16.37
CA ILE A 127 -3.25 11.75 -17.15
C ILE A 127 -2.65 12.07 -18.53
N GLU A 128 -3.07 13.15 -19.18
CA GLU A 128 -2.52 13.58 -20.46
C GLU A 128 -1.02 13.97 -20.36
N LEU A 129 -0.65 14.72 -19.32
CA LEU A 129 0.75 15.03 -19.04
C LEU A 129 1.57 13.77 -18.80
N LEU A 130 1.11 12.92 -17.88
CA LEU A 130 1.80 11.69 -17.50
C LEU A 130 1.94 10.72 -18.66
N LYS A 131 0.95 10.66 -19.56
CA LYS A 131 1.02 9.85 -20.79
C LYS A 131 2.14 10.34 -21.73
N ARG A 132 2.29 11.66 -21.89
CA ARG A 132 3.42 12.25 -22.67
C ARG A 132 4.77 11.88 -22.06
N GLU A 133 4.84 11.82 -20.72
CA GLU A 133 6.03 11.43 -19.95
C GLU A 133 6.18 9.90 -19.81
N LYS A 134 5.44 9.12 -20.62
CA LYS A 134 5.49 7.66 -20.72
C LYS A 134 5.07 6.94 -19.42
N PHE A 135 4.17 7.53 -18.66
CA PHE A 135 3.53 6.83 -17.53
C PHE A 135 2.36 5.98 -18.03
N THR A 136 2.23 4.81 -17.43
CA THR A 136 1.08 3.93 -17.59
C THR A 136 0.12 4.14 -16.42
N THR A 137 -1.14 4.43 -16.71
CA THR A 137 -2.20 4.48 -15.68
C THR A 137 -2.54 3.07 -15.22
N VAL A 138 -2.50 2.83 -13.92
CA VAL A 138 -2.69 1.52 -13.32
C VAL A 138 -3.77 1.58 -12.26
N ARG A 139 -4.81 0.78 -12.43
CA ARG A 139 -5.86 0.57 -11.43
C ARG A 139 -5.53 -0.69 -10.64
N LEU A 140 -5.19 -0.52 -9.36
CA LEU A 140 -4.66 -1.63 -8.55
C LEU A 140 -5.72 -2.69 -8.25
N GLY A 141 -6.99 -2.32 -8.14
CA GLY A 141 -8.08 -3.25 -7.90
C GLY A 141 -8.30 -4.27 -9.03
N ASP A 142 -7.88 -3.94 -10.25
CA ASP A 142 -7.99 -4.84 -11.41
C ASP A 142 -6.86 -5.88 -11.44
N LEU A 143 -5.80 -5.68 -10.66
CA LEU A 143 -4.61 -6.53 -10.64
C LEU A 143 -4.70 -7.60 -9.56
N SER A 144 -4.12 -8.76 -9.84
CA SER A 144 -3.82 -9.72 -8.78
C SER A 144 -2.80 -9.16 -7.79
N PHE A 145 -2.74 -9.70 -6.58
CA PHE A 145 -1.76 -9.27 -5.58
C PHE A 145 -0.31 -9.39 -6.10
N LEU A 146 0.02 -10.51 -6.74
CA LEU A 146 1.36 -10.69 -7.30
C LEU A 146 1.64 -9.78 -8.50
N ASP A 147 0.64 -9.45 -9.33
CA ASP A 147 0.80 -8.43 -10.35
C ASP A 147 1.10 -7.06 -9.71
N GLN A 148 0.37 -6.67 -8.65
CA GLN A 148 0.69 -5.43 -7.93
C GLN A 148 2.14 -5.43 -7.43
N VAL A 149 2.60 -6.53 -6.81
CA VAL A 149 4.00 -6.69 -6.39
C VAL A 149 4.97 -6.50 -7.56
N GLN A 150 4.68 -7.12 -8.72
CA GLN A 150 5.50 -6.99 -9.93
C GLN A 150 5.52 -5.56 -10.48
N TYR A 151 4.36 -4.88 -10.55
CA TYR A 151 4.30 -3.50 -11.01
C TYR A 151 5.19 -2.60 -10.16
N PHE A 152 5.09 -2.68 -8.84
CA PHE A 152 5.88 -1.84 -7.94
C PHE A 152 7.37 -2.23 -7.91
N ASN A 153 7.69 -3.53 -8.00
CA ASN A 153 9.08 -3.97 -8.05
C ASN A 153 9.81 -3.59 -9.34
N ASN A 154 9.09 -3.41 -10.44
CA ASN A 154 9.66 -3.00 -11.73
C ASN A 154 9.59 -1.50 -11.99
N ALA A 155 8.78 -0.76 -11.24
CA ALA A 155 8.65 0.67 -11.42
C ALA A 155 9.93 1.41 -11.04
N GLU A 156 10.25 2.43 -11.84
CA GLU A 156 11.32 3.40 -11.60
C GLU A 156 10.73 4.73 -11.10
N ARG A 157 9.52 5.08 -11.58
CA ARG A 157 8.80 6.29 -11.17
C ARG A 157 7.34 5.95 -10.84
N ILE A 158 6.83 6.46 -9.73
CA ILE A 158 5.46 6.23 -9.28
C ILE A 158 4.83 7.56 -8.89
N VAL A 159 3.67 7.84 -9.46
CA VAL A 159 2.88 9.05 -9.16
C VAL A 159 1.49 8.63 -8.72
N GLY A 160 0.91 9.33 -7.74
CA GLY A 160 -0.46 9.05 -7.33
C GLY A 160 -1.00 9.95 -6.23
N LEU A 161 -2.31 9.88 -6.01
CA LEU A 161 -2.98 10.52 -4.90
C LEU A 161 -2.78 9.69 -3.62
N HIS A 162 -2.51 10.36 -2.51
CA HIS A 162 -2.39 9.74 -1.18
C HIS A 162 -3.45 8.66 -0.93
N GLY A 163 -3.02 7.48 -0.50
CA GLY A 163 -3.94 6.38 -0.22
C GLY A 163 -3.27 5.02 -0.05
N ALA A 164 -4.11 4.02 0.27
CA ALA A 164 -3.67 2.66 0.61
C ALA A 164 -2.85 1.97 -0.50
N GLY A 165 -3.04 2.34 -1.77
CA GLY A 165 -2.25 1.80 -2.88
C GLY A 165 -0.74 1.99 -2.70
N PHE A 166 -0.32 3.06 -2.03
CA PHE A 166 1.08 3.30 -1.70
C PHE A 166 1.68 2.31 -0.68
N ALA A 167 0.90 1.47 -0.02
CA ALA A 167 1.45 0.39 0.80
C ALA A 167 2.34 -0.56 -0.01
N ASN A 168 2.09 -0.67 -1.32
CA ASN A 168 2.90 -1.46 -2.25
C ASN A 168 4.32 -0.88 -2.48
N LEU A 169 4.63 0.34 -2.03
CA LEU A 169 6.01 0.87 -2.00
C LEU A 169 6.96 -0.05 -1.25
N SER A 170 6.44 -0.89 -0.35
CA SER A 170 7.20 -1.94 0.31
C SER A 170 7.91 -2.90 -0.67
N PHE A 171 7.44 -3.02 -1.91
CA PHE A 171 8.00 -3.91 -2.92
C PHE A 171 8.94 -3.22 -3.92
N CYS A 172 9.03 -1.89 -3.88
CA CYS A 172 9.89 -1.12 -4.77
C CYS A 172 11.37 -1.45 -4.55
N LYS A 173 12.15 -1.29 -5.61
CA LYS A 173 13.61 -1.23 -5.53
C LYS A 173 14.04 0.08 -4.87
N GLU A 174 15.21 0.08 -4.29
CA GLU A 174 15.83 1.30 -3.77
C GLU A 174 15.94 2.36 -4.89
N LYS A 175 15.86 3.63 -4.52
CA LYS A 175 15.91 4.79 -5.43
C LYS A 175 14.75 4.89 -6.43
N THR A 176 13.69 4.07 -6.30
CA THR A 176 12.46 4.32 -7.04
C THR A 176 11.92 5.69 -6.66
N LYS A 177 11.56 6.50 -7.65
CA LYS A 177 11.15 7.90 -7.48
C LYS A 177 9.64 8.02 -7.30
N ILE A 178 9.24 8.70 -6.25
CA ILE A 178 7.83 8.81 -5.85
C ILE A 178 7.38 10.26 -5.89
N ILE A 179 6.22 10.52 -6.48
CA ILE A 179 5.51 11.79 -6.35
C ILE A 179 4.11 11.51 -5.75
N GLU A 180 3.92 11.92 -4.52
CA GLU A 180 2.64 11.83 -3.85
C GLU A 180 1.87 13.15 -3.96
N PHE A 181 0.63 13.08 -4.43
CA PHE A 181 -0.32 14.19 -4.31
C PHE A 181 -1.02 14.09 -2.96
N ARG A 182 -0.89 15.09 -2.12
CA ARG A 182 -1.49 15.08 -0.78
C ARG A 182 -2.03 16.44 -0.36
N MET A 183 -2.93 16.42 0.60
CA MET A 183 -3.40 17.64 1.29
C MET A 183 -2.43 18.03 2.41
N THR A 184 -2.54 19.29 2.85
CA THR A 184 -1.72 19.85 3.94
C THR A 184 -1.76 19.02 5.22
N ASP A 185 -2.93 18.48 5.54
CA ASP A 185 -3.19 17.76 6.81
C ASP A 185 -2.97 16.25 6.70
N THR A 186 -2.38 15.80 5.61
CA THR A 186 -2.07 14.38 5.41
C THR A 186 -0.85 14.00 6.24
N GLY A 187 -0.97 12.92 7.02
CA GLY A 187 0.15 12.38 7.79
C GLY A 187 1.30 11.88 6.90
N LYS A 188 2.45 11.62 7.52
CA LYS A 188 3.70 11.25 6.84
C LYS A 188 3.90 9.76 6.59
N VAL A 189 2.86 8.94 6.73
CA VAL A 189 3.00 7.48 6.64
C VAL A 189 3.63 6.99 5.34
N ILE A 190 3.32 7.63 4.20
CA ILE A 190 3.87 7.24 2.88
C ILE A 190 5.32 7.72 2.76
N GLU A 191 5.62 8.95 3.21
CA GLU A 191 6.98 9.51 3.27
C GLU A 191 7.88 8.60 4.13
N ASN A 192 7.44 8.27 5.36
CA ASN A 192 8.19 7.39 6.26
C ASN A 192 8.39 5.97 5.69
N LEU A 193 7.40 5.43 4.97
CA LEU A 193 7.54 4.16 4.27
C LEU A 193 8.58 4.24 3.15
N ALA A 194 8.55 5.32 2.38
CA ALA A 194 9.52 5.56 1.31
C ALA A 194 10.95 5.68 1.88
N ASP A 195 11.14 6.47 2.94
CA ASP A 195 12.42 6.63 3.63
C ASP A 195 12.94 5.28 4.17
N THR A 196 12.07 4.51 4.84
CA THR A 196 12.44 3.20 5.38
C THR A 196 12.88 2.21 4.29
N ASN A 197 12.36 2.37 3.07
CA ASN A 197 12.69 1.53 1.91
C ASN A 197 13.74 2.15 0.97
N ASN A 198 14.40 3.23 1.36
CA ASN A 198 15.42 3.96 0.58
C ASN A 198 14.89 4.43 -0.79
N LEU A 199 13.67 4.96 -0.86
CA LEU A 199 13.05 5.53 -2.06
C LEU A 199 13.30 7.04 -2.13
N GLU A 200 13.29 7.61 -3.32
CA GLU A 200 13.39 9.06 -3.55
C GLU A 200 11.98 9.67 -3.51
N PHE A 201 11.60 10.21 -2.37
CA PHE A 201 10.26 10.71 -2.13
C PHE A 201 10.12 12.21 -2.37
N ASN A 202 9.07 12.57 -3.11
CA ASN A 202 8.61 13.93 -3.32
C ASN A 202 7.10 14.01 -3.10
N SER A 203 6.60 15.17 -2.68
CA SER A 203 5.17 15.41 -2.61
C SER A 203 4.76 16.72 -3.28
N ILE A 204 3.53 16.76 -3.80
CA ILE A 204 2.84 17.99 -4.18
C ILE A 204 1.71 18.19 -3.19
N ILE A 205 1.88 19.19 -2.33
CA ILE A 205 0.93 19.49 -1.26
C ILE A 205 -0.06 20.51 -1.79
N CYS A 206 -1.35 20.18 -1.75
CA CYS A 206 -2.44 21.01 -2.23
C CYS A 206 -3.42 21.35 -1.10
N LYS A 207 -3.94 22.57 -1.12
CA LYS A 207 -5.12 22.92 -0.31
C LYS A 207 -6.36 22.29 -0.93
N PRO A 208 -7.34 21.85 -0.15
CA PRO A 208 -8.62 21.38 -0.70
C PRO A 208 -9.35 22.52 -1.37
N VAL A 209 -9.98 22.25 -2.53
CA VAL A 209 -10.80 23.23 -3.27
C VAL A 209 -12.26 23.23 -2.85
N SER A 210 -12.67 22.29 -2.01
CA SER A 210 -13.99 22.20 -1.39
C SER A 210 -13.82 21.93 0.10
N HIS A 211 -14.87 22.25 0.90
CA HIS A 211 -14.82 21.98 2.33
C HIS A 211 -14.41 20.55 2.63
N ALA A 212 -13.27 20.40 3.32
CA ALA A 212 -12.83 19.13 3.82
C ALA A 212 -13.62 18.79 5.09
N LEU A 213 -14.27 17.63 5.10
CA LEU A 213 -14.96 17.08 6.26
C LEU A 213 -13.98 16.48 7.31
N GLY A 214 -12.72 16.86 7.26
CA GLY A 214 -11.65 16.38 8.14
C GLY A 214 -10.32 16.21 7.41
N ALA A 215 -9.28 15.79 8.15
CA ALA A 215 -7.96 15.50 7.60
C ALA A 215 -8.06 14.49 6.45
N GLN A 216 -7.40 14.76 5.35
CA GLN A 216 -7.37 13.93 4.13
C GLN A 216 -8.70 13.86 3.35
N LEU A 217 -9.75 14.56 3.76
CA LEU A 217 -11.02 14.60 3.05
C LEU A 217 -11.16 15.92 2.29
N GLY A 218 -11.39 15.84 1.00
CA GLY A 218 -11.56 17.00 0.13
C GLY A 218 -10.93 16.80 -1.24
N HIS A 219 -11.47 17.48 -2.23
CA HIS A 219 -10.95 17.43 -3.59
C HIS A 219 -9.77 18.37 -3.73
N ILE A 220 -8.78 17.97 -4.51
CA ILE A 220 -7.60 18.79 -4.77
C ILE A 220 -7.44 19.06 -6.27
N LYS A 221 -6.83 20.19 -6.59
CA LYS A 221 -6.38 20.52 -7.94
C LYS A 221 -4.84 20.53 -7.94
N ILE A 222 -4.24 19.75 -8.81
CA ILE A 222 -2.78 19.65 -8.92
C ILE A 222 -2.28 20.72 -9.90
N PRO A 223 -1.31 21.57 -9.49
CA PRO A 223 -0.66 22.50 -10.40
C PRO A 223 0.17 21.75 -11.44
N ILE A 224 -0.23 21.84 -12.70
CA ILE A 224 0.38 21.07 -13.80
C ILE A 224 1.87 21.43 -14.00
N GLU A 225 2.21 22.72 -13.89
CA GLU A 225 3.58 23.21 -14.05
C GLU A 225 4.51 22.64 -12.95
N ILE A 226 4.00 22.52 -11.73
CA ILE A 226 4.76 21.94 -10.61
C ILE A 226 4.97 20.45 -10.84
N LEU A 227 3.94 19.74 -11.31
CA LEU A 227 4.05 18.32 -11.61
C LEU A 227 5.04 18.08 -12.76
N ASP A 228 4.92 18.82 -13.87
CA ASP A 228 5.80 18.72 -15.03
C ASP A 228 7.26 18.95 -14.65
N LYS A 229 7.53 20.03 -13.89
CA LYS A 229 8.86 20.31 -13.35
C LYS A 229 9.39 19.14 -12.51
N LYS A 230 8.60 18.66 -11.54
CA LYS A 230 9.04 17.55 -10.66
C LYS A 230 9.30 16.24 -11.41
N ILE A 231 8.59 15.98 -12.50
CA ILE A 231 8.83 14.80 -13.34
C ILE A 231 10.15 14.94 -14.11
N LYS A 232 10.46 16.15 -14.61
CA LYS A 232 11.70 16.43 -15.37
C LYS A 232 12.93 16.49 -14.48
N ASP A 233 12.78 16.91 -13.23
CA ASP A 233 13.85 16.97 -12.23
C ASP A 233 14.18 15.56 -11.66
N GLN A 234 13.41 14.55 -11.99
CA GLN A 234 13.61 13.14 -11.60
C GLN A 234 14.46 12.40 -12.65
#